data_8abb764a4590d2e584c42a7626657bf5
#
_entry.id   8abb764a4590d2e584c42a7626657bf5
#
_cell.length_a   1.000
_cell.length_b   1.000
_cell.length_c   1.000
_cell.angle_alpha   90.00
_cell.angle_beta   90.00
_cell.angle_gamma   90.00
#
_symmetry.space_group_name_H-M   'P 1'
#
loop_
_entity.id
_entity.type
_entity.pdbx_description
1 polymer ?
#
loop_
_entity_poly.entity_id
_entity_poly.type
_entity_poly.pdbx_seq_one_letter_code
_entity_poly.pdbx_strand_id
1 'polypeptide(L)'
;MGSEMCIRDRNIRVLEVADLLEKASISSQFPNLRSIEGGLLLQDADTSDLNDAELRVVTRRKPSVSELTDLHFAWTVAKFVKSNAIIYARDGRTLGIGAGQMSRVDSSRIAAVKAAAEDLDIRNAVMASDAFFPFRDGLDIAAKYGISAVIQPGGSIRDDEVIGAADEHNIAMVLTGMRHFRH
;
A
#
# COMPACT_ATOMS: atom_id res chain seq x y z
N MET A 1 14.78 -12.37 -10.07
CA MET A 1 15.22 -12.19 -11.47
C MET A 1 14.14 -11.63 -12.40
N GLY A 2 12.85 -11.70 -12.09
CA GLY A 2 11.80 -11.23 -12.99
C GLY A 2 11.53 -9.71 -12.98
N SER A 3 11.68 -9.03 -11.84
CA SER A 3 11.30 -7.62 -11.72
C SER A 3 12.33 -6.65 -12.33
N GLU A 4 13.61 -6.95 -12.21
CA GLU A 4 14.66 -6.10 -12.80
C GLU A 4 14.66 -6.11 -14.33
N MET A 5 14.32 -7.24 -14.95
CA MET A 5 14.20 -7.33 -16.40
C MET A 5 13.03 -6.47 -16.92
N CYS A 6 11.92 -6.38 -16.19
CA CYS A 6 10.78 -5.57 -16.61
C CYS A 6 11.05 -4.07 -16.58
N ILE A 7 11.82 -3.57 -15.63
CA ILE A 7 12.15 -2.13 -15.51
C ILE A 7 13.19 -1.70 -16.54
N ARG A 8 14.12 -2.58 -16.90
CA ARG A 8 15.20 -2.31 -17.86
C ARG A 8 14.91 -2.82 -19.27
N ASP A 9 13.84 -3.60 -19.44
CA ASP A 9 13.50 -4.19 -20.72
C ASP A 9 12.88 -3.17 -21.65
N ARG A 10 13.62 -2.76 -22.66
CA ARG A 10 13.16 -1.86 -23.73
C ARG A 10 12.07 -2.50 -24.62
N ASN A 11 11.78 -3.78 -24.43
CA ASN A 11 10.76 -4.53 -25.16
C ASN A 11 9.44 -4.65 -24.38
N ILE A 12 9.21 -3.84 -23.34
CA ILE A 12 7.91 -3.79 -22.66
C ILE A 12 6.84 -3.43 -23.70
N ARG A 13 5.83 -4.31 -23.77
CA ARG A 13 4.67 -4.09 -24.64
C ARG A 13 3.58 -3.40 -23.83
N VAL A 14 3.20 -2.21 -24.25
CA VAL A 14 2.06 -1.48 -23.70
C VAL A 14 0.88 -1.71 -24.64
N LEU A 15 -0.21 -2.22 -24.12
CA LEU A 15 -1.45 -2.44 -24.86
C LEU A 15 -2.44 -1.33 -24.48
N GLU A 16 -2.99 -0.65 -25.47
CA GLU A 16 -4.14 0.23 -25.29
C GLU A 16 -5.41 -0.60 -25.29
N VAL A 17 -6.28 -0.42 -24.30
CA VAL A 17 -7.48 -1.23 -24.09
C VAL A 17 -8.65 -0.30 -23.82
N ALA A 18 -9.02 0.51 -24.82
CA ALA A 18 -9.98 1.60 -24.71
C ALA A 18 -11.37 1.18 -24.17
N ASP A 19 -11.87 0.00 -24.56
CA ASP A 19 -13.24 -0.41 -24.24
C ASP A 19 -13.39 -1.17 -22.90
N LEU A 20 -12.29 -1.49 -22.23
CA LEU A 20 -12.35 -2.24 -20.96
C LEU A 20 -12.78 -1.38 -19.77
N LEU A 21 -12.55 -0.07 -19.83
CA LEU A 21 -12.93 0.84 -18.76
C LEU A 21 -14.46 0.97 -18.64
N GLU A 22 -15.18 0.95 -19.77
CA GLU A 22 -16.64 0.96 -19.79
C GLU A 22 -17.24 -0.37 -19.32
N LYS A 23 -16.52 -1.48 -19.48
CA LYS A 23 -16.92 -2.83 -19.07
C LYS A 23 -16.41 -3.24 -17.68
N ALA A 24 -15.61 -2.41 -17.02
CA ALA A 24 -15.07 -2.70 -15.69
C ALA A 24 -16.16 -2.92 -14.63
N SER A 25 -17.35 -2.34 -14.83
CA SER A 25 -18.53 -2.58 -13.98
C SER A 25 -19.02 -4.02 -14.00
N ILE A 26 -18.70 -4.81 -15.04
CA ILE A 26 -19.12 -6.20 -15.17
C ILE A 26 -18.17 -7.14 -14.44
N SER A 27 -16.85 -6.87 -14.47
CA SER A 27 -15.86 -7.71 -13.79
C SER A 27 -15.95 -7.64 -12.28
N SER A 28 -16.46 -6.54 -11.72
CA SER A 28 -16.68 -6.36 -10.28
C SER A 28 -17.80 -7.24 -9.71
N GLN A 29 -18.62 -7.84 -10.55
CA GLN A 29 -19.73 -8.72 -10.12
C GLN A 29 -19.31 -10.19 -9.94
N PHE A 30 -18.12 -10.57 -10.40
CA PHE A 30 -17.66 -11.95 -10.30
C PHE A 30 -16.64 -12.10 -9.16
N PRO A 31 -16.87 -13.08 -8.27
CA PRO A 31 -15.91 -13.39 -7.21
C PRO A 31 -14.61 -13.95 -7.79
N ASN A 32 -13.51 -13.72 -7.07
CA ASN A 32 -12.22 -14.32 -7.39
C ASN A 32 -12.23 -15.80 -6.99
N LEU A 33 -11.98 -16.68 -7.96
CA LEU A 33 -11.88 -18.11 -7.77
C LEU A 33 -10.42 -18.55 -7.83
N ARG A 34 -10.01 -19.37 -6.86
CA ARG A 34 -8.71 -20.05 -6.87
C ARG A 34 -8.88 -21.53 -6.60
N SER A 35 -8.22 -22.36 -7.38
CA SER A 35 -8.12 -23.79 -7.09
C SER A 35 -7.15 -24.01 -5.92
N ILE A 36 -7.55 -24.82 -4.97
CA ILE A 36 -6.73 -25.35 -3.89
C ILE A 36 -6.83 -26.87 -3.90
N GLU A 37 -5.93 -27.56 -3.20
CA GLU A 37 -6.01 -29.01 -3.08
C GLU A 37 -7.34 -29.39 -2.40
N GLY A 38 -8.16 -30.18 -3.12
CA GLY A 38 -9.45 -30.66 -2.64
C GLY A 38 -10.62 -29.67 -2.73
N GLY A 39 -10.46 -28.47 -3.35
CA GLY A 39 -11.56 -27.52 -3.43
C GLY A 39 -11.26 -26.23 -4.18
N LEU A 40 -12.12 -25.25 -3.94
CA LEU A 40 -12.02 -23.90 -4.50
C LEU A 40 -12.09 -22.87 -3.37
N LEU A 41 -11.21 -21.87 -3.43
CA LEU A 41 -11.30 -20.67 -2.61
C LEU A 41 -12.09 -19.62 -3.41
N LEU A 42 -13.15 -19.12 -2.79
CA LEU A 42 -14.00 -18.06 -3.32
C LEU A 42 -13.79 -16.80 -2.49
N GLN A 43 -13.49 -15.68 -3.12
CA GLN A 43 -13.32 -14.38 -2.48
C GLN A 43 -14.12 -13.35 -3.28
N ASP A 44 -14.88 -12.51 -2.58
CA ASP A 44 -15.56 -11.37 -3.20
C ASP A 44 -14.56 -10.45 -3.89
N ALA A 45 -14.98 -9.84 -5.00
CA ALA A 45 -14.17 -8.84 -5.67
C ALA A 45 -13.99 -7.60 -4.75
N ASP A 46 -12.76 -7.14 -4.64
CA ASP A 46 -12.46 -5.87 -3.95
C ASP A 46 -12.82 -4.70 -4.86
N THR A 47 -14.05 -4.23 -4.75
CA THR A 47 -14.60 -3.11 -5.53
C THR A 47 -14.53 -1.78 -4.80
N SER A 48 -14.06 -1.76 -3.55
CA SER A 48 -14.00 -0.56 -2.74
C SER A 48 -12.98 0.43 -3.27
N ASP A 49 -13.42 1.66 -3.50
CA ASP A 49 -12.57 2.78 -3.87
C ASP A 49 -12.42 3.74 -2.69
N LEU A 50 -11.32 4.47 -2.66
CA LEU A 50 -11.03 5.44 -1.62
C LEU A 50 -12.02 6.61 -1.73
N ASN A 51 -12.73 6.87 -0.63
CA ASN A 51 -13.61 8.03 -0.52
C ASN A 51 -12.94 9.08 0.39
N ASP A 52 -12.59 10.23 -0.16
CA ASP A 52 -11.92 11.31 0.56
C ASP A 52 -12.70 11.79 1.78
N ALA A 53 -14.03 11.73 1.73
CA ALA A 53 -14.88 12.12 2.84
C ALA A 53 -14.80 11.17 4.06
N GLU A 54 -14.29 9.95 3.86
CA GLU A 54 -14.15 8.95 4.91
C GLU A 54 -12.73 8.92 5.49
N LEU A 55 -11.79 9.64 4.86
CA LEU A 55 -10.41 9.73 5.33
C LEU A 55 -10.34 10.50 6.64
N ARG A 56 -9.63 9.94 7.62
CA ARG A 56 -9.42 10.57 8.92
C ARG A 56 -7.94 10.78 9.19
N VAL A 57 -7.53 12.04 9.29
CA VAL A 57 -6.20 12.39 9.82
C VAL A 57 -6.24 12.25 11.33
N VAL A 58 -5.42 11.36 11.89
CA VAL A 58 -5.47 10.99 13.32
C VAL A 58 -4.26 11.47 14.12
N THR A 59 -3.22 11.98 13.46
CA THR A 59 -2.02 12.52 14.08
C THR A 59 -2.06 14.04 14.23
N ARG A 60 -1.20 14.57 15.13
CA ARG A 60 -1.00 16.03 15.32
C ARG A 60 -0.50 16.70 14.04
N ARG A 61 0.50 16.06 13.38
CA ARG A 61 0.96 16.48 12.06
C ARG A 61 -0.07 16.09 11.00
N LYS A 62 -0.49 17.02 10.19
CA LYS A 62 -1.34 16.76 9.03
C LYS A 62 -0.47 16.54 7.80
N PRO A 63 -0.87 15.65 6.88
CA PRO A 63 -0.18 15.51 5.61
C PRO A 63 -0.33 16.78 4.78
N SER A 64 0.70 17.11 4.00
CA SER A 64 0.63 18.15 2.98
C SER A 64 -0.24 17.70 1.80
N VAL A 65 -0.57 18.63 0.90
CA VAL A 65 -1.36 18.30 -0.31
C VAL A 65 -0.61 17.29 -1.18
N SER A 66 0.71 17.45 -1.35
CA SER A 66 1.52 16.49 -2.12
C SER A 66 1.56 15.11 -1.46
N GLU A 67 1.73 15.05 -0.13
CA GLU A 67 1.68 13.78 0.61
C GLU A 67 0.31 13.10 0.49
N LEU A 68 -0.79 13.85 0.53
CA LEU A 68 -2.13 13.28 0.32
C LEU A 68 -2.27 12.68 -1.09
N THR A 69 -1.81 13.38 -2.12
CA THR A 69 -1.81 12.85 -3.49
C THR A 69 -1.01 11.55 -3.59
N ASP A 70 0.19 11.51 -2.99
CA ASP A 70 1.03 10.33 -2.98
C ASP A 70 0.44 9.19 -2.11
N LEU A 71 -0.23 9.51 -0.99
CA LEU A 71 -0.93 8.53 -0.17
C LEU A 71 -2.07 7.87 -0.94
N HIS A 72 -2.87 8.64 -1.71
CA HIS A 72 -3.93 8.10 -2.58
C HIS A 72 -3.36 7.17 -3.65
N PHE A 73 -2.29 7.62 -4.32
CA PHE A 73 -1.59 6.79 -5.29
C PHE A 73 -1.07 5.48 -4.67
N ALA A 74 -0.36 5.57 -3.55
CA ALA A 74 0.19 4.42 -2.86
C ALA A 74 -0.90 3.44 -2.38
N TRP A 75 -2.04 3.97 -1.91
CA TRP A 75 -3.20 3.18 -1.49
C TRP A 75 -3.81 2.42 -2.66
N THR A 76 -4.00 3.10 -3.80
CA THR A 76 -4.49 2.46 -5.02
C THR A 76 -3.58 1.32 -5.47
N VAL A 77 -2.25 1.52 -5.40
CA VAL A 77 -1.28 0.45 -5.71
C VAL A 77 -1.41 -0.71 -4.71
N ALA A 78 -1.55 -0.41 -3.40
CA ALA A 78 -1.64 -1.42 -2.35
C ALA A 78 -2.79 -2.41 -2.58
N LYS A 79 -3.94 -1.93 -3.10
CA LYS A 79 -5.10 -2.76 -3.46
C LYS A 79 -4.76 -3.91 -4.41
N PHE A 80 -3.76 -3.72 -5.30
CA PHE A 80 -3.37 -4.70 -6.31
C PHE A 80 -2.15 -5.54 -5.91
N VAL A 81 -1.53 -5.26 -4.78
CA VAL A 81 -0.33 -5.96 -4.31
C VAL A 81 -0.71 -7.08 -3.35
N LYS A 82 -0.02 -8.24 -3.48
CA LYS A 82 -0.27 -9.40 -2.62
C LYS A 82 0.02 -9.07 -1.15
N SER A 83 -0.95 -9.37 -0.29
CA SER A 83 -0.89 -9.16 1.17
C SER A 83 0.21 -10.04 1.82
N ASN A 84 0.85 -9.62 2.90
CA ASN A 84 0.83 -8.26 3.45
C ASN A 84 1.60 -7.31 2.54
N ALA A 85 0.99 -6.19 2.18
CA ALA A 85 1.56 -5.23 1.24
C ALA A 85 1.98 -3.92 1.92
N ILE A 86 3.21 -3.48 1.64
CA ILE A 86 3.72 -2.15 1.99
C ILE A 86 4.23 -1.49 0.72
N ILE A 87 3.77 -0.27 0.47
CA ILE A 87 4.13 0.54 -0.69
C ILE A 87 4.81 1.82 -0.20
N TYR A 88 6.01 2.10 -0.69
CA TYR A 88 6.63 3.41 -0.59
C TYR A 88 6.45 4.16 -1.90
N ALA A 89 5.94 5.39 -1.82
CA ALA A 89 5.69 6.23 -2.99
C ALA A 89 6.06 7.69 -2.75
N ARG A 90 6.41 8.39 -3.82
CA ARG A 90 6.65 9.83 -3.86
C ARG A 90 6.53 10.32 -5.30
N ASP A 91 5.97 11.52 -5.50
CA ASP A 91 5.82 12.17 -6.79
C ASP A 91 5.05 11.28 -7.81
N GLY A 92 3.97 10.62 -7.36
CA GLY A 92 3.11 9.79 -8.20
C GLY A 92 3.77 8.50 -8.72
N ARG A 93 4.86 8.03 -8.10
CA ARG A 93 5.55 6.79 -8.47
C ARG A 93 5.85 5.93 -7.25
N THR A 94 5.88 4.62 -7.44
CA THR A 94 6.36 3.68 -6.42
C THR A 94 7.89 3.71 -6.35
N LEU A 95 8.42 3.76 -5.13
CA LEU A 95 9.85 3.67 -4.87
C LEU A 95 10.26 2.27 -4.41
N GLY A 96 9.38 1.61 -3.65
CA GLY A 96 9.60 0.27 -3.16
C GLY A 96 8.29 -0.44 -2.82
N ILE A 97 8.22 -1.73 -3.13
CA ILE A 97 7.06 -2.58 -2.86
C ILE A 97 7.51 -3.83 -2.13
N GLY A 98 6.97 -4.02 -0.92
CA GLY A 98 7.03 -5.27 -0.17
C GLY A 98 5.70 -5.99 -0.27
N ALA A 99 5.70 -7.22 -0.78
CA ALA A 99 4.51 -7.98 -1.10
C ALA A 99 4.59 -9.42 -0.60
N GLY A 100 3.45 -9.99 -0.22
CA GLY A 100 3.32 -11.43 0.02
C GLY A 100 4.08 -11.93 1.24
N GLN A 101 4.39 -11.07 2.21
CA GLN A 101 5.11 -11.44 3.42
C GLN A 101 4.16 -11.76 4.57
N MET A 102 4.67 -12.56 5.53
CA MET A 102 3.89 -12.93 6.72
C MET A 102 3.77 -11.79 7.73
N SER A 103 4.67 -10.79 7.68
CA SER A 103 4.60 -9.61 8.53
C SER A 103 4.75 -8.32 7.72
N ARG A 104 4.11 -7.23 8.21
CA ARG A 104 4.26 -5.89 7.62
C ARG A 104 5.64 -5.31 7.81
N VAL A 105 6.29 -5.69 8.90
CA VAL A 105 7.69 -5.34 9.19
C VAL A 105 8.61 -5.86 8.09
N ASP A 106 8.42 -7.12 7.67
CA ASP A 106 9.24 -7.73 6.61
C ASP A 106 8.91 -7.11 5.25
N SER A 107 7.62 -6.85 4.95
CA SER A 107 7.23 -6.13 3.74
C SER A 107 7.86 -4.74 3.69
N SER A 108 7.88 -4.01 4.80
CA SER A 108 8.51 -2.69 4.90
C SER A 108 10.02 -2.76 4.62
N ARG A 109 10.72 -3.72 5.22
CA ARG A 109 12.16 -3.94 4.97
C ARG A 109 12.45 -4.31 3.53
N ILE A 110 11.67 -5.23 2.95
CA ILE A 110 11.82 -5.65 1.55
C ILE A 110 11.58 -4.49 0.60
N ALA A 111 10.56 -3.66 0.85
CA ALA A 111 10.32 -2.46 0.06
C ALA A 111 11.52 -1.51 0.08
N ALA A 112 12.12 -1.28 1.26
CA ALA A 112 13.31 -0.43 1.40
C ALA A 112 14.54 -1.03 0.71
N VAL A 113 14.78 -2.33 0.85
CA VAL A 113 15.90 -3.04 0.17
C VAL A 113 15.78 -2.94 -1.34
N LYS A 114 14.56 -3.13 -1.89
CA LYS A 114 14.32 -3.01 -3.33
C LYS A 114 14.54 -1.58 -3.83
N ALA A 115 14.10 -0.58 -3.07
CA ALA A 115 14.35 0.81 -3.41
C ALA A 115 15.86 1.12 -3.45
N ALA A 116 16.58 0.67 -2.42
CA ALA A 116 18.03 0.88 -2.35
C ALA A 116 18.79 0.16 -3.49
N ALA A 117 18.34 -1.03 -3.92
CA ALA A 117 18.95 -1.76 -5.03
C ALA A 117 18.81 -1.03 -6.38
N GLU A 118 17.86 -0.11 -6.50
CA GLU A 118 17.65 0.72 -7.70
C GLU A 118 18.09 2.19 -7.47
N ASP A 119 18.90 2.46 -6.43
CA ASP A 119 19.37 3.79 -6.05
C ASP A 119 18.24 4.81 -5.82
N LEU A 120 17.06 4.33 -5.39
CA LEU A 120 15.90 5.17 -5.08
C LEU A 120 15.90 5.58 -3.61
N ASP A 121 15.94 6.90 -3.37
CA ASP A 121 15.85 7.46 -2.03
C ASP A 121 14.40 7.50 -1.55
N ILE A 122 14.09 6.77 -0.46
CA ILE A 122 12.76 6.71 0.14
C ILE A 122 12.54 7.71 1.28
N ARG A 123 13.53 8.54 1.63
CA ARG A 123 13.34 9.61 2.63
C ARG A 123 12.29 10.61 2.13
N ASN A 124 11.44 11.04 3.03
CA ASN A 124 10.28 11.88 2.74
C ASN A 124 9.25 11.26 1.77
N ALA A 125 9.33 9.94 1.53
CA ALA A 125 8.26 9.23 0.84
C ALA A 125 7.07 9.01 1.77
N VAL A 126 5.94 8.68 1.18
CA VAL A 126 4.77 8.18 1.91
C VAL A 126 4.73 6.65 1.93
N MET A 127 3.99 6.09 2.87
CA MET A 127 3.78 4.66 3.01
C MET A 127 2.30 4.31 3.00
N ALA A 128 1.91 3.30 2.21
CA ALA A 128 0.60 2.66 2.32
C ALA A 128 0.74 1.24 2.84
N SER A 129 -0.19 0.83 3.70
CA SER A 129 -0.34 -0.54 4.19
C SER A 129 -1.74 -1.06 3.90
N ASP A 130 -1.86 -2.22 3.28
CA ASP A 130 -3.13 -2.87 2.90
C ASP A 130 -4.05 -3.21 4.07
N ALA A 131 -3.50 -3.29 5.29
CA ALA A 131 -4.24 -3.47 6.54
C ALA A 131 -3.57 -2.75 7.71
N PHE A 132 -4.21 -2.76 8.89
CA PHE A 132 -3.74 -2.05 10.08
C PHE A 132 -2.41 -2.60 10.62
N PHE A 133 -1.66 -1.76 11.32
CA PHE A 133 -0.48 -2.17 12.07
C PHE A 133 -0.92 -2.76 13.42
N PRO A 134 -0.54 -4.01 13.74
CA PRO A 134 -0.90 -4.62 15.01
C PRO A 134 -0.07 -4.08 16.19
N PHE A 135 1.10 -3.47 15.90
CA PHE A 135 2.04 -2.92 16.85
C PHE A 135 2.75 -1.71 16.27
N ARG A 136 3.38 -0.91 17.12
CA ARG A 136 4.12 0.31 16.71
C ARG A 136 5.38 0.04 15.87
N ASP A 137 5.91 -1.19 15.90
CA ASP A 137 7.16 -1.57 15.22
C ASP A 137 7.17 -1.27 13.72
N GLY A 138 6.02 -1.38 13.06
CA GLY A 138 5.87 -0.98 11.65
C GLY A 138 6.13 0.52 11.43
N LEU A 139 5.66 1.38 12.36
CA LEU A 139 5.89 2.84 12.33
C LEU A 139 7.33 3.19 12.70
N ASP A 140 7.89 2.52 13.72
CA ASP A 140 9.28 2.73 14.12
C ASP A 140 10.26 2.40 12.97
N ILE A 141 9.94 1.39 12.16
CA ILE A 141 10.72 1.05 10.96
C ILE A 141 10.52 2.10 9.87
N ALA A 142 9.29 2.53 9.61
CA ALA A 142 9.01 3.60 8.65
C ALA A 142 9.77 4.89 9.02
N ALA A 143 9.79 5.26 10.30
CA ALA A 143 10.56 6.40 10.82
C ALA A 143 12.06 6.27 10.56
N LYS A 144 12.65 5.07 10.76
CA LYS A 144 14.06 4.81 10.46
C LYS A 144 14.42 5.01 8.99
N TYR A 145 13.48 4.76 8.10
CA TYR A 145 13.63 5.01 6.66
C TYR A 145 13.30 6.44 6.24
N GLY A 146 12.88 7.29 7.20
CA GLY A 146 12.55 8.70 6.93
C GLY A 146 11.22 8.90 6.21
N ILE A 147 10.28 7.98 6.37
CA ILE A 147 8.92 8.11 5.82
C ILE A 147 8.22 9.29 6.51
N SER A 148 7.53 10.12 5.71
CA SER A 148 6.89 11.33 6.21
C SER A 148 5.40 11.17 6.51
N ALA A 149 4.69 10.34 5.76
CA ALA A 149 3.26 10.12 5.97
C ALA A 149 2.85 8.67 5.69
N VAL A 150 1.78 8.23 6.35
CA VAL A 150 1.28 6.85 6.31
C VAL A 150 -0.23 6.84 6.08
N ILE A 151 -0.70 5.92 5.22
CA ILE A 151 -2.11 5.59 5.05
C ILE A 151 -2.33 4.11 5.38
N GLN A 152 -3.33 3.82 6.19
CA GLN A 152 -3.72 2.48 6.61
C GLN A 152 -5.21 2.43 6.99
N PRO A 153 -5.82 1.24 7.10
CA PRO A 153 -7.21 1.11 7.50
C PRO A 153 -7.54 1.61 8.90
N GLY A 154 -6.67 1.39 9.88
CA GLY A 154 -7.02 1.44 11.29
C GLY A 154 -7.89 0.24 11.71
N GLY A 155 -8.45 0.30 12.92
CA GLY A 155 -9.31 -0.75 13.50
C GLY A 155 -8.55 -1.81 14.31
N SER A 156 -7.30 -1.55 14.65
CA SER A 156 -6.55 -2.33 15.63
C SER A 156 -6.93 -1.93 17.06
N ILE A 157 -6.94 -2.89 17.99
CA ILE A 157 -7.06 -2.60 19.43
C ILE A 157 -5.92 -1.67 19.90
N ARG A 158 -4.81 -1.62 19.15
CA ARG A 158 -3.61 -0.83 19.45
C ARG A 158 -3.46 0.41 18.56
N ASP A 159 -4.52 0.88 17.94
CA ASP A 159 -4.46 2.10 17.11
C ASP A 159 -3.88 3.28 17.87
N ASP A 160 -4.24 3.48 19.14
CA ASP A 160 -3.70 4.57 19.97
C ASP A 160 -2.17 4.48 20.15
N GLU A 161 -1.63 3.26 20.32
CA GLU A 161 -0.18 3.02 20.41
C GLU A 161 0.51 3.37 19.08
N VAL A 162 -0.09 2.94 17.96
CA VAL A 162 0.45 3.17 16.61
C VAL A 162 0.38 4.65 16.22
N ILE A 163 -0.73 5.32 16.53
CA ILE A 163 -0.90 6.78 16.33
C ILE A 163 0.10 7.55 17.20
N GLY A 164 0.27 7.14 18.47
CA GLY A 164 1.26 7.73 19.37
C GLY A 164 2.68 7.64 18.81
N ALA A 165 3.06 6.48 18.25
CA ALA A 165 4.36 6.31 17.60
C ALA A 165 4.52 7.21 16.37
N ALA A 166 3.49 7.37 15.55
CA ALA A 166 3.51 8.28 14.41
C ALA A 166 3.71 9.74 14.88
N ASP A 167 3.04 10.16 15.96
CA ASP A 167 3.20 11.48 16.57
C ASP A 167 4.61 11.71 17.16
N GLU A 168 5.19 10.69 17.81
CA GLU A 168 6.55 10.73 18.34
C GLU A 168 7.58 10.98 17.21
N HIS A 169 7.37 10.35 16.06
CA HIS A 169 8.24 10.45 14.89
C HIS A 169 7.87 11.60 13.93
N ASN A 170 6.87 12.42 14.28
CA ASN A 170 6.36 13.49 13.41
C ASN A 170 5.89 12.98 12.03
N ILE A 171 5.34 11.78 11.97
CA ILE A 171 4.75 11.17 10.77
C ILE A 171 3.26 11.50 10.74
N ALA A 172 2.74 12.00 9.61
CA ALA A 172 1.32 12.16 9.43
C ALA A 172 0.64 10.80 9.19
N MET A 173 -0.52 10.56 9.81
CA MET A 173 -1.25 9.31 9.60
C MET A 173 -2.69 9.56 9.18
N VAL A 174 -3.10 8.85 8.14
CA VAL A 174 -4.46 8.85 7.58
C VAL A 174 -5.05 7.45 7.71
N LEU A 175 -6.25 7.36 8.24
CA LEU A 175 -7.03 6.13 8.32
C LEU A 175 -8.13 6.11 7.26
N THR A 176 -8.27 4.96 6.56
CA THR A 176 -9.26 4.77 5.49
C THR A 176 -10.53 4.09 5.97
N GLY A 177 -10.50 3.39 7.10
CA GLY A 177 -11.62 2.57 7.58
C GLY A 177 -11.88 1.29 6.75
N MET A 178 -11.19 1.12 5.62
CA MET A 178 -11.30 -0.06 4.77
C MET A 178 -9.95 -0.76 4.60
N ARG A 179 -9.97 -2.06 4.40
CA ARG A 179 -8.76 -2.86 4.16
C ARG A 179 -8.83 -3.57 2.81
N HIS A 180 -7.68 -3.78 2.20
CA HIS A 180 -7.54 -4.57 0.99
C HIS A 180 -6.81 -5.86 1.30
N PHE A 181 -7.43 -7.01 1.00
CA PHE A 181 -6.77 -8.31 1.13
C PHE A 181 -6.69 -8.99 -0.23
N ARG A 182 -5.47 -9.17 -0.71
CA ARG A 182 -5.18 -9.91 -1.93
C ARG A 182 -4.28 -11.10 -1.61
N HIS A 183 -4.86 -12.26 -1.52
CA HIS A 183 -4.17 -13.53 -1.21
C HIS A 183 -3.85 -14.36 -2.46
#